data_6a43a70540398d3761540323c8d1ae2f
#
_entry.id   6a43a70540398d3761540323c8d1ae2f
#
_cell.length_a   1.000
_cell.length_b   1.000
_cell.length_c   1.000
_cell.angle_alpha   90.00
_cell.angle_beta   90.00
_cell.angle_gamma   90.00
#
_symmetry.space_group_name_H-M   'P 1'
#
loop_
_entity.id
_entity.type
_entity.pdbx_description
1 polymer ?
#
loop_
_entity_poly.entity_id
_entity_poly.type
_entity_poly.pdbx_seq_one_letter_code
_entity_poly.pdbx_strand_id
1 'polypeptide(L)'
;IVAKTDLPGNVQMLNVANQLNIDAEDVSDAMNAKQGTSLTKGEMIAETKGLFGLFKTNVTAPVDGTIEVISDTTGQVVIRESPIPVEIDAYMSGFIKEVIPEEGVIIESEGVFIQGIFGIAGESRGELSVIVDSRETEITEDMITPDCKGKIVVGGSFISLNAYKKAIQLNVAGVVVGGFN
;
A
#
# COMPACT_ATOMS: atom_id res chain seq x y z
N ILE A 1 -13.38 -6.35 2.27
CA ILE A 1 -12.24 -7.25 1.98
C ILE A 1 -12.79 -8.66 1.90
N VAL A 2 -12.46 -9.37 0.81
CA VAL A 2 -12.94 -10.72 0.54
C VAL A 2 -11.82 -11.77 0.52
N ALA A 3 -10.59 -11.33 0.35
CA ALA A 3 -9.41 -12.16 0.49
C ALA A 3 -8.28 -11.36 1.15
N LYS A 4 -7.44 -12.07 1.89
CA LYS A 4 -6.26 -11.51 2.54
C LYS A 4 -5.15 -12.54 2.54
N THR A 5 -3.93 -12.10 2.26
CA THR A 5 -2.71 -12.89 2.46
C THR A 5 -1.60 -11.99 2.96
N ASP A 6 -0.61 -12.58 3.61
CA ASP A 6 0.58 -11.87 4.05
C ASP A 6 1.75 -12.29 3.17
N LEU A 7 2.30 -11.33 2.42
CA LEU A 7 3.56 -11.55 1.70
C LEU A 7 4.74 -11.48 2.68
N PRO A 8 5.78 -12.31 2.51
CA PRO A 8 6.99 -12.19 3.31
C PRO A 8 7.55 -10.77 3.23
N GLY A 9 7.92 -10.21 4.38
CA GLY A 9 8.57 -8.90 4.44
C GLY A 9 9.92 -8.89 3.69
N ASN A 10 10.38 -7.70 3.35
CA ASN A 10 11.67 -7.53 2.69
C ASN A 10 12.82 -8.04 3.56
N VAL A 11 13.90 -8.45 2.92
CA VAL A 11 15.12 -8.91 3.59
C VAL A 11 16.16 -7.80 3.53
N GLN A 12 16.69 -7.41 4.69
CA GLN A 12 17.82 -6.51 4.82
C GLN A 12 19.05 -7.27 5.29
N MET A 13 20.14 -7.18 4.54
CA MET A 13 21.43 -7.74 4.91
C MET A 13 22.35 -6.66 5.47
N LEU A 14 22.88 -6.88 6.65
CA LEU A 14 23.74 -5.94 7.36
C LEU A 14 25.08 -6.59 7.62
N ASN A 15 26.17 -6.03 7.10
CA ASN A 15 27.52 -6.54 7.37
C ASN A 15 28.01 -5.96 8.71
N VAL A 16 27.73 -6.69 9.79
CA VAL A 16 28.08 -6.30 11.16
C VAL A 16 29.58 -6.37 11.40
N ALA A 17 30.25 -7.39 10.87
CA ALA A 17 31.72 -7.52 10.98
C ALA A 17 32.43 -6.27 10.45
N ASN A 18 32.06 -5.82 9.26
CA ASN A 18 32.64 -4.61 8.66
C ASN A 18 32.32 -3.34 9.45
N GLN A 19 31.09 -3.19 9.92
CA GLN A 19 30.70 -1.99 10.67
C GLN A 19 31.37 -1.89 12.05
N LEU A 20 31.61 -3.02 12.70
CA LEU A 20 32.31 -3.10 13.97
C LEU A 20 33.82 -3.21 13.81
N ASN A 21 34.33 -3.47 12.60
CA ASN A 21 35.72 -3.77 12.29
C ASN A 21 36.27 -4.93 13.14
N ILE A 22 35.54 -6.05 13.12
CA ILE A 22 35.87 -7.31 13.78
C ILE A 22 35.86 -8.46 12.76
N ASP A 23 36.43 -9.60 13.13
CA ASP A 23 36.37 -10.81 12.33
C ASP A 23 34.95 -11.38 12.30
N ALA A 24 34.60 -12.09 11.22
CA ALA A 24 33.25 -12.65 11.06
C ALA A 24 32.86 -13.61 12.19
N GLU A 25 33.83 -14.36 12.69
CA GLU A 25 33.65 -15.34 13.77
C GLU A 25 33.26 -14.69 15.11
N ASP A 26 33.62 -13.41 15.33
CA ASP A 26 33.34 -12.67 16.54
C ASP A 26 31.97 -11.97 16.54
N VAL A 27 31.23 -12.04 15.42
CA VAL A 27 29.94 -11.32 15.27
C VAL A 27 28.91 -11.79 16.29
N SER A 28 28.77 -13.10 16.47
CA SER A 28 27.81 -13.66 17.45
C SER A 28 28.06 -13.19 18.86
N ASP A 29 29.35 -13.01 19.26
CA ASP A 29 29.72 -12.52 20.59
C ASP A 29 29.54 -11.01 20.76
N ALA A 30 29.55 -10.26 19.64
CA ALA A 30 29.32 -8.82 19.62
C ALA A 30 27.82 -8.47 19.58
N MET A 31 26.96 -9.42 19.26
CA MET A 31 25.50 -9.20 19.16
C MET A 31 24.84 -9.08 20.53
N ASN A 32 24.01 -8.07 20.70
CA ASN A 32 23.13 -7.87 21.86
C ASN A 32 21.78 -8.62 21.69
N ALA A 33 21.45 -8.99 20.47
CA ALA A 33 20.20 -9.66 20.09
C ALA A 33 20.50 -11.00 19.43
N LYS A 34 19.62 -11.97 19.60
CA LYS A 34 19.74 -13.34 19.05
C LYS A 34 18.86 -13.52 17.82
N GLN A 35 19.13 -14.57 17.07
CA GLN A 35 18.22 -15.03 16.03
C GLN A 35 16.80 -15.22 16.59
N GLY A 36 15.79 -14.73 15.86
CA GLY A 36 14.39 -14.70 16.28
C GLY A 36 13.99 -13.48 17.12
N THR A 37 14.94 -12.59 17.49
CA THR A 37 14.60 -11.34 18.22
C THR A 37 13.95 -10.33 17.30
N SER A 38 12.81 -9.77 17.70
CA SER A 38 12.18 -8.63 17.06
C SER A 38 12.93 -7.34 17.39
N LEU A 39 13.15 -6.53 16.37
CA LEU A 39 13.92 -5.29 16.44
C LEU A 39 13.06 -4.11 16.02
N THR A 40 13.34 -2.96 16.65
CA THR A 40 12.83 -1.66 16.20
C THR A 40 13.94 -0.90 15.49
N LYS A 41 13.59 -0.17 14.43
CA LYS A 41 14.54 0.68 13.71
C LYS A 41 15.28 1.63 14.66
N GLY A 42 16.62 1.61 14.56
CA GLY A 42 17.50 2.39 15.44
C GLY A 42 17.88 1.66 16.74
N GLU A 43 17.30 0.51 17.04
CA GLU A 43 17.68 -0.31 18.18
C GLU A 43 19.11 -0.84 18.00
N MET A 44 19.90 -0.79 19.07
CA MET A 44 21.29 -1.27 19.06
C MET A 44 21.32 -2.81 19.07
N ILE A 45 21.83 -3.40 18.00
CA ILE A 45 21.85 -4.84 17.80
C ILE A 45 23.19 -5.48 18.08
N ALA A 46 24.27 -4.71 17.97
CA ALA A 46 25.63 -5.18 18.24
C ALA A 46 26.52 -4.03 18.74
N GLU A 47 27.53 -4.34 19.57
CA GLU A 47 28.54 -3.40 20.01
C GLU A 47 29.89 -4.06 20.24
N THR A 48 30.99 -3.31 20.01
CA THR A 48 32.31 -3.73 20.43
C THR A 48 32.55 -3.40 21.91
N LYS A 49 33.25 -4.26 22.63
CA LYS A 49 33.58 -4.01 24.04
C LYS A 49 34.62 -2.87 24.23
N GLY A 50 35.29 -2.46 23.14
CA GLY A 50 36.33 -1.44 23.15
C GLY A 50 37.55 -1.82 23.99
N LEU A 51 38.69 -1.18 23.74
CA LEU A 51 39.89 -1.37 24.56
C LEU A 51 39.72 -0.56 25.87
N PHE A 52 39.63 -1.22 27.00
CA PHE A 52 39.38 -0.61 28.32
C PHE A 52 38.07 0.21 28.40
N GLY A 53 37.05 -0.12 27.58
CA GLY A 53 35.77 0.62 27.57
C GLY A 53 35.80 1.93 26.78
N LEU A 54 36.94 2.28 26.15
CA LEU A 54 37.10 3.42 25.25
C LEU A 54 36.93 2.96 23.81
N PHE A 55 36.37 3.84 22.94
CA PHE A 55 36.18 3.56 21.50
C PHE A 55 35.20 2.42 21.18
N LYS A 56 34.03 2.45 21.83
CA LYS A 56 32.93 1.54 21.48
C LYS A 56 32.33 1.93 20.12
N THR A 57 32.22 0.96 19.24
CA THR A 57 31.45 1.07 18.01
C THR A 57 30.18 0.26 18.17
N ASN A 58 29.04 0.78 17.70
CA ASN A 58 27.77 0.08 17.75
C ASN A 58 27.14 0.00 16.37
N VAL A 59 26.27 -0.99 16.20
CA VAL A 59 25.46 -1.18 15.00
C VAL A 59 24.00 -1.16 15.43
N THR A 60 23.18 -0.43 14.65
CA THR A 60 21.74 -0.31 14.90
C THR A 60 20.93 -0.95 13.79
N ALA A 61 19.73 -1.42 14.12
CA ALA A 61 18.78 -1.96 13.16
C ALA A 61 18.37 -0.89 12.13
N PRO A 62 18.53 -1.13 10.82
CA PRO A 62 18.15 -0.16 9.78
C PRO A 62 16.64 -0.07 9.58
N VAL A 63 15.91 -1.12 9.95
CA VAL A 63 14.45 -1.28 9.77
C VAL A 63 13.85 -2.01 10.97
N ASP A 64 12.53 -1.92 11.10
CA ASP A 64 11.76 -2.80 12.00
C ASP A 64 11.71 -4.20 11.41
N GLY A 65 11.89 -5.23 12.22
CA GLY A 65 11.88 -6.60 11.72
C GLY A 65 12.34 -7.62 12.75
N THR A 66 12.68 -8.81 12.26
CA THR A 66 13.18 -9.92 13.10
C THR A 66 14.51 -10.42 12.56
N ILE A 67 15.46 -10.69 13.44
CA ILE A 67 16.72 -11.32 13.06
C ILE A 67 16.44 -12.72 12.56
N GLU A 68 16.66 -12.96 11.27
CA GLU A 68 16.44 -14.27 10.64
C GLU A 68 17.69 -15.14 10.69
N VAL A 69 18.85 -14.56 10.43
CA VAL A 69 20.15 -15.27 10.43
C VAL A 69 21.24 -14.37 10.99
N ILE A 70 22.13 -14.95 11.79
CA ILE A 70 23.43 -14.38 12.15
C ILE A 70 24.48 -15.34 11.59
N SER A 71 25.38 -14.86 10.74
CA SER A 71 26.38 -15.68 10.06
C SER A 71 27.80 -15.36 10.55
N ASP A 72 28.38 -16.25 11.30
CA ASP A 72 29.78 -16.17 11.74
C ASP A 72 30.78 -16.48 10.63
N THR A 73 30.30 -16.97 9.46
CA THR A 73 31.16 -17.22 8.30
C THR A 73 31.34 -15.96 7.45
N THR A 74 30.27 -15.17 7.32
CA THR A 74 30.26 -13.96 6.45
C THR A 74 30.27 -12.66 7.23
N GLY A 75 30.05 -12.71 8.54
CA GLY A 75 29.92 -11.52 9.40
C GLY A 75 28.66 -10.72 9.15
N GLN A 76 27.65 -11.34 8.52
CA GLN A 76 26.41 -10.68 8.14
C GLN A 76 25.24 -11.09 9.03
N VAL A 77 24.35 -10.15 9.26
CA VAL A 77 23.06 -10.35 9.93
C VAL A 77 21.96 -10.10 8.92
N VAL A 78 21.01 -11.02 8.82
CA VAL A 78 19.83 -10.93 7.98
C VAL A 78 18.65 -10.55 8.84
N ILE A 79 18.01 -9.44 8.52
CA ILE A 79 16.80 -8.96 9.18
C ILE A 79 15.65 -9.05 8.18
N ARG A 80 14.56 -9.71 8.57
CA ARG A 80 13.32 -9.76 7.80
C ARG A 80 12.33 -8.77 8.38
N GLU A 81 11.83 -7.86 7.54
CA GLU A 81 10.76 -6.93 7.88
C GLU A 81 9.45 -7.69 8.16
N SER A 82 8.51 -7.01 8.81
CA SER A 82 7.17 -7.54 9.05
C SER A 82 6.49 -7.93 7.74
N PRO A 83 5.65 -8.98 7.73
CA PRO A 83 4.88 -9.35 6.56
C PRO A 83 4.03 -8.18 6.04
N ILE A 84 3.92 -8.09 4.72
CA ILE A 84 3.13 -7.07 4.03
C ILE A 84 1.75 -7.64 3.76
N PRO A 85 0.68 -7.12 4.42
CA PRO A 85 -0.67 -7.60 4.15
C PRO A 85 -1.13 -7.17 2.75
N VAL A 86 -1.60 -8.14 1.97
CA VAL A 86 -2.27 -7.91 0.68
C VAL A 86 -3.74 -8.24 0.86
N GLU A 87 -4.59 -7.26 0.60
CA GLU A 87 -6.03 -7.36 0.75
C GLU A 87 -6.73 -7.12 -0.59
N ILE A 88 -7.74 -7.91 -0.88
CA ILE A 88 -8.56 -7.78 -2.08
C ILE A 88 -9.96 -7.36 -1.66
N ASP A 89 -10.40 -6.23 -2.21
CA ASP A 89 -11.76 -5.72 -2.01
C ASP A 89 -12.72 -6.35 -3.03
N ALA A 90 -13.95 -6.58 -2.61
CA ALA A 90 -15.05 -7.02 -3.45
C ALA A 90 -15.48 -5.97 -4.49
N TYR A 91 -15.14 -4.71 -4.31
CA TYR A 91 -15.57 -3.54 -5.10
C TYR A 91 -17.07 -3.28 -5.14
N MET A 92 -17.89 -4.19 -4.61
CA MET A 92 -19.35 -4.06 -4.53
C MET A 92 -19.89 -4.65 -3.23
N SER A 93 -21.07 -4.19 -2.83
CA SER A 93 -21.82 -4.81 -1.74
C SER A 93 -22.60 -6.00 -2.27
N GLY A 94 -22.58 -7.12 -1.55
CA GLY A 94 -23.27 -8.34 -1.98
C GLY A 94 -23.08 -9.46 -0.98
N PHE A 95 -23.46 -10.67 -1.39
CA PHE A 95 -23.32 -11.89 -0.61
C PHE A 95 -22.29 -12.82 -1.26
N ILE A 96 -21.47 -13.46 -0.44
CA ILE A 96 -20.57 -14.50 -0.93
C ILE A 96 -21.44 -15.72 -1.26
N LYS A 97 -21.46 -16.06 -2.55
CA LYS A 97 -22.20 -17.23 -3.07
C LYS A 97 -21.37 -18.49 -2.96
N GLU A 98 -20.08 -18.38 -3.23
CA GLU A 98 -19.15 -19.51 -3.24
C GLU A 98 -17.74 -19.05 -2.85
N VAL A 99 -17.05 -19.91 -2.12
CA VAL A 99 -15.62 -19.74 -1.83
C VAL A 99 -14.87 -20.80 -2.61
N ILE A 100 -13.95 -20.36 -3.48
CA ILE A 100 -13.06 -21.24 -4.25
C ILE A 100 -11.72 -21.27 -3.52
N PRO A 101 -11.37 -22.38 -2.85
CA PRO A 101 -10.16 -22.44 -2.04
C PRO A 101 -8.92 -22.07 -2.85
N GLU A 102 -8.05 -21.21 -2.28
CA GLU A 102 -6.81 -20.71 -2.86
C GLU A 102 -6.96 -19.83 -4.13
N GLU A 103 -8.15 -19.69 -4.68
CA GLU A 103 -8.40 -18.90 -5.89
C GLU A 103 -9.17 -17.61 -5.61
N GLY A 104 -10.25 -17.67 -4.78
CA GLY A 104 -11.05 -16.47 -4.50
C GLY A 104 -12.48 -16.76 -4.05
N VAL A 105 -13.37 -15.81 -4.34
CA VAL A 105 -14.80 -15.91 -3.99
C VAL A 105 -15.69 -15.45 -5.14
N ILE A 106 -16.87 -16.04 -5.26
CA ILE A 106 -17.93 -15.56 -6.13
C ILE A 106 -18.90 -14.74 -5.30
N ILE A 107 -19.11 -13.49 -5.71
CA ILE A 107 -20.02 -12.57 -5.05
C ILE A 107 -21.24 -12.37 -5.91
N GLU A 108 -22.42 -12.49 -5.30
CA GLU A 108 -23.70 -12.19 -5.91
C GLU A 108 -24.21 -10.85 -5.39
N SER A 109 -24.53 -9.94 -6.30
CA SER A 109 -25.03 -8.60 -5.97
C SER A 109 -26.21 -8.27 -6.86
N GLU A 110 -27.17 -7.54 -6.30
CA GLU A 110 -28.26 -6.95 -7.08
C GLU A 110 -27.90 -5.53 -7.45
N GLY A 111 -27.99 -5.20 -8.74
CA GLY A 111 -27.63 -3.85 -9.20
C GLY A 111 -27.91 -3.67 -10.68
N VAL A 112 -27.58 -2.47 -11.16
CA VAL A 112 -27.64 -2.12 -12.57
C VAL A 112 -26.23 -2.16 -13.13
N PHE A 113 -26.06 -2.84 -14.25
CA PHE A 113 -24.82 -2.85 -15.02
C PHE A 113 -24.93 -1.91 -16.22
N ILE A 114 -24.08 -0.89 -16.27
CA ILE A 114 -24.00 0.06 -17.39
C ILE A 114 -22.62 -0.04 -17.99
N GLN A 115 -22.55 -0.49 -19.23
CA GLN A 115 -21.29 -0.58 -19.97
C GLN A 115 -21.03 0.71 -20.74
N GLY A 116 -19.95 1.39 -20.45
CA GLY A 116 -19.46 2.53 -21.23
C GLY A 116 -18.68 2.06 -22.47
N ILE A 117 -18.45 2.98 -23.41
CA ILE A 117 -17.64 2.71 -24.62
C ILE A 117 -16.17 2.61 -24.24
N PHE A 118 -15.70 3.46 -23.33
CA PHE A 118 -14.36 3.41 -22.74
C PHE A 118 -14.31 4.17 -21.41
N GLY A 119 -13.27 3.91 -20.63
CA GLY A 119 -12.96 4.59 -19.38
C GLY A 119 -11.54 5.14 -19.39
N ILE A 120 -11.30 6.19 -18.65
CA ILE A 120 -9.99 6.83 -18.48
C ILE A 120 -9.68 6.88 -16.99
N ALA A 121 -8.42 6.60 -16.63
CA ALA A 121 -7.85 6.76 -15.30
C ALA A 121 -8.35 5.81 -14.20
N GLY A 122 -8.40 4.51 -14.47
CA GLY A 122 -8.55 3.49 -13.44
C GLY A 122 -9.96 3.35 -12.86
N GLU A 123 -10.04 2.77 -11.66
CA GLU A 123 -11.29 2.41 -11.00
C GLU A 123 -11.60 3.39 -9.87
N SER A 124 -12.88 3.72 -9.71
CA SER A 124 -13.38 4.61 -8.67
C SER A 124 -14.62 4.03 -8.01
N ARG A 125 -14.84 4.39 -6.76
CA ARG A 125 -16.02 4.04 -5.98
C ARG A 125 -16.58 5.29 -5.31
N GLY A 126 -17.89 5.48 -5.35
CA GLY A 126 -18.55 6.61 -4.72
C GLY A 126 -20.06 6.57 -4.89
N GLU A 127 -20.74 7.47 -4.18
CA GLU A 127 -22.16 7.71 -4.35
C GLU A 127 -22.43 8.35 -5.70
N LEU A 128 -23.47 7.89 -6.41
CA LEU A 128 -23.91 8.50 -7.66
C LEU A 128 -24.62 9.82 -7.40
N SER A 129 -24.24 10.87 -8.12
CA SER A 129 -24.86 12.19 -8.04
C SER A 129 -25.22 12.66 -9.45
N VAL A 130 -26.50 12.62 -9.77
CA VAL A 130 -27.01 13.17 -11.04
C VAL A 130 -27.12 14.69 -10.88
N ILE A 131 -26.38 15.43 -11.69
CA ILE A 131 -26.28 16.91 -11.58
C ILE A 131 -26.94 17.66 -12.74
N VAL A 132 -27.60 16.95 -13.62
CA VAL A 132 -28.31 17.52 -14.79
C VAL A 132 -29.75 17.05 -14.80
N ASP A 133 -30.64 17.91 -15.34
CA ASP A 133 -32.06 17.61 -15.48
C ASP A 133 -32.39 16.88 -16.78
N SER A 134 -31.48 16.87 -17.75
CA SER A 134 -31.69 16.25 -19.07
C SER A 134 -30.42 15.58 -19.57
N ARG A 135 -30.59 14.50 -20.31
CA ARG A 135 -29.50 13.76 -20.95
C ARG A 135 -28.79 14.56 -22.07
N GLU A 136 -29.41 15.59 -22.59
CA GLU A 136 -28.85 16.48 -23.60
C GLU A 136 -28.01 17.62 -22.97
N THR A 137 -28.10 17.83 -21.66
CA THR A 137 -27.40 18.92 -20.96
C THR A 137 -25.90 18.67 -20.89
N GLU A 138 -25.13 19.68 -21.27
CA GLU A 138 -23.65 19.66 -21.04
C GLU A 138 -23.33 19.95 -19.57
N ILE A 139 -22.36 19.22 -19.01
CA ILE A 139 -21.82 19.56 -17.69
C ILE A 139 -20.85 20.74 -17.82
N THR A 140 -21.24 21.86 -17.25
CA THR A 140 -20.45 23.10 -17.18
C THR A 140 -19.74 23.25 -15.85
N GLU A 141 -18.76 24.16 -15.78
CA GLU A 141 -17.92 24.35 -14.60
C GLU A 141 -18.72 24.74 -13.35
N ASP A 142 -19.77 25.51 -13.49
CA ASP A 142 -20.65 25.98 -12.38
C ASP A 142 -21.45 24.85 -11.75
N MET A 143 -21.75 23.79 -12.49
CA MET A 143 -22.46 22.60 -11.98
C MET A 143 -21.58 21.74 -11.06
N ILE A 144 -20.25 21.81 -11.19
CA ILE A 144 -19.33 21.10 -10.32
C ILE A 144 -19.10 21.90 -9.03
N THR A 145 -19.78 21.50 -7.97
CA THR A 145 -19.76 22.17 -6.67
C THR A 145 -18.97 21.33 -5.63
N PRO A 146 -18.59 21.90 -4.48
CA PRO A 146 -17.95 21.17 -3.39
C PRO A 146 -18.71 19.92 -2.92
N ASP A 147 -20.04 19.91 -3.09
CA ASP A 147 -20.87 18.75 -2.74
C ASP A 147 -20.65 17.53 -3.63
N CYS A 148 -19.96 17.70 -4.77
CA CYS A 148 -19.56 16.61 -5.66
C CYS A 148 -18.31 15.85 -5.17
N LYS A 149 -17.64 16.35 -4.11
CA LYS A 149 -16.43 15.72 -3.57
C LYS A 149 -16.69 14.29 -3.16
N GLY A 150 -15.84 13.36 -3.66
CA GLY A 150 -15.91 11.93 -3.36
C GLY A 150 -17.09 11.19 -3.99
N LYS A 151 -17.92 11.88 -4.78
CA LYS A 151 -19.05 11.29 -5.50
C LYS A 151 -18.70 10.97 -6.94
N ILE A 152 -19.49 10.08 -7.55
CA ILE A 152 -19.48 9.84 -8.99
C ILE A 152 -20.57 10.72 -9.60
N VAL A 153 -20.14 11.75 -10.31
CA VAL A 153 -21.03 12.68 -10.99
C VAL A 153 -21.55 12.02 -12.28
N VAL A 154 -22.86 12.03 -12.42
CA VAL A 154 -23.54 11.55 -13.62
C VAL A 154 -24.19 12.72 -14.32
N GLY A 155 -23.86 12.89 -15.60
CA GLY A 155 -24.33 14.00 -16.40
C GLY A 155 -24.86 13.58 -17.77
N GLY A 156 -25.23 14.58 -18.56
CA GLY A 156 -25.91 14.42 -19.83
C GLY A 156 -24.98 14.12 -21.02
N SER A 157 -25.00 14.99 -22.03
CA SER A 157 -24.39 14.71 -23.33
C SER A 157 -22.85 14.67 -23.27
N PHE A 158 -22.21 15.63 -22.63
CA PHE A 158 -20.76 15.67 -22.44
C PHE A 158 -20.32 16.61 -21.30
N ILE A 159 -19.04 16.61 -20.99
CA ILE A 159 -18.42 17.48 -19.99
C ILE A 159 -17.43 18.44 -20.65
N SER A 160 -17.51 19.74 -20.29
CA SER A 160 -16.52 20.72 -20.74
C SER A 160 -15.17 20.50 -20.07
N LEU A 161 -14.08 20.89 -20.75
CA LEU A 161 -12.72 20.80 -20.22
C LEU A 161 -12.56 21.52 -18.87
N ASN A 162 -13.20 22.67 -18.70
CA ASN A 162 -13.14 23.43 -17.45
C ASN A 162 -13.87 22.73 -16.31
N ALA A 163 -15.06 22.16 -16.58
CA ALA A 163 -15.78 21.33 -15.62
C ALA A 163 -14.96 20.10 -15.21
N TYR A 164 -14.31 19.41 -16.16
CA TYR A 164 -13.45 18.28 -15.88
C TYR A 164 -12.25 18.65 -15.00
N LYS A 165 -11.56 19.76 -15.29
CA LYS A 165 -10.46 20.26 -14.45
C LYS A 165 -10.93 20.60 -13.03
N LYS A 166 -12.10 21.22 -12.89
CA LYS A 166 -12.69 21.53 -11.59
C LYS A 166 -13.08 20.28 -10.82
N ALA A 167 -13.62 19.26 -11.51
CA ALA A 167 -13.91 17.97 -10.89
C ALA A 167 -12.65 17.33 -10.27
N ILE A 168 -11.52 17.36 -10.97
CA ILE A 168 -10.23 16.90 -10.44
C ILE A 168 -9.82 17.72 -9.21
N GLN A 169 -9.89 19.05 -9.27
CA GLN A 169 -9.52 19.94 -8.16
C GLN A 169 -10.36 19.71 -6.90
N LEU A 170 -11.64 19.38 -7.07
CA LEU A 170 -12.55 19.09 -5.98
C LEU A 170 -12.52 17.63 -5.51
N ASN A 171 -11.64 16.80 -6.09
CA ASN A 171 -11.54 15.36 -5.80
C ASN A 171 -12.90 14.64 -5.98
N VAL A 172 -13.55 14.88 -7.09
CA VAL A 172 -14.69 14.08 -7.57
C VAL A 172 -14.19 12.67 -7.87
N ALA A 173 -14.87 11.63 -7.37
CA ALA A 173 -14.41 10.26 -7.49
C ALA A 173 -14.49 9.72 -8.92
N GLY A 174 -15.45 10.19 -9.70
CA GLY A 174 -15.61 9.81 -11.10
C GLY A 174 -16.65 10.67 -11.82
N VAL A 175 -16.63 10.62 -13.14
CA VAL A 175 -17.61 11.31 -14.00
C VAL A 175 -18.12 10.33 -15.05
N VAL A 176 -19.44 10.22 -15.19
CA VAL A 176 -20.12 9.42 -16.19
C VAL A 176 -20.92 10.34 -17.09
N VAL A 177 -20.56 10.40 -18.37
CA VAL A 177 -21.18 11.29 -19.37
C VAL A 177 -21.32 10.59 -20.72
N GLY A 178 -22.11 11.14 -21.63
CA GLY A 178 -22.27 10.63 -22.98
C GLY A 178 -21.04 10.81 -23.86
N GLY A 179 -20.19 11.78 -23.56
CA GLY A 179 -18.95 12.07 -24.28
C GLY A 179 -18.13 13.15 -23.64
N PHE A 180 -16.97 13.45 -24.22
CA PHE A 180 -16.11 14.56 -23.79
C PHE A 180 -15.41 15.16 -25.03
N ASN A 181 -14.96 16.39 -24.89
CA ASN A 181 -14.31 17.15 -25.95
C ASN A 181 -12.88 17.48 -25.60
#